data_b804abc03f32f0bb36e77866066444de
#
_entry.id   b804abc03f32f0bb36e77866066444de
#
_cell.length_a   1.000
_cell.length_b   1.000
_cell.length_c   1.000
_cell.angle_alpha   90.00
_cell.angle_beta   90.00
_cell.angle_gamma   90.00
#
_symmetry.space_group_name_H-M   'P 1'
#
loop_
_entity.id
_entity.type
_entity.pdbx_description
1 polymer ?
#
loop_
_entity_poly.entity_id
_entity_poly.type
_entity_poly.pdbx_seq_one_letter_code
_entity_poly.pdbx_strand_id
1 'polypeptide(L)'
;EMQEEGSVHKVNHLMLSPNGKRFMVLYRWFCGQRKYTRLITCNIDGTDMYVLSDDDMVSHCYWKNDEEIIAFERKKDGGPGYYLMKDKTQGWTHVWPQLSNDGHPSYCPTNNNLVVFDTYPSRSRIQEIKIGLDNDTVGDSVKVLARVFSPFKYDNDTRCDLHPRWRQDGKAICFDSIFEGHRGLYIVNID
;
A
#
# COMPACT_ATOMS: atom_id res chain seq x y z
N GLU A 1 25.38 -7.17 -4.54
CA GLU A 1 24.64 -5.89 -4.38
C GLU A 1 24.04 -5.69 -2.98
N MET A 2 23.61 -6.75 -2.30
CA MET A 2 23.05 -6.66 -0.94
C MET A 2 24.10 -6.71 0.18
N GLN A 3 25.36 -6.93 -0.13
CA GLN A 3 26.45 -7.12 0.83
C GLN A 3 27.54 -6.05 0.69
N GLU A 4 27.20 -4.87 0.18
CA GLU A 4 28.16 -3.77 0.21
C GLU A 4 28.47 -3.39 1.66
N GLU A 5 29.74 -3.21 1.97
CA GLU A 5 30.22 -2.82 3.30
C GLU A 5 29.52 -1.53 3.76
N GLY A 6 28.94 -1.55 4.96
CA GLY A 6 28.17 -0.43 5.50
C GLY A 6 26.70 -0.39 5.14
N SER A 7 26.17 -1.39 4.42
CA SER A 7 24.72 -1.47 4.17
C SER A 7 23.93 -1.71 5.46
N VAL A 8 22.82 -0.97 5.62
CA VAL A 8 21.88 -1.14 6.73
C VAL A 8 20.63 -1.84 6.22
N HIS A 9 20.28 -2.94 6.86
CA HIS A 9 19.16 -3.80 6.46
C HIS A 9 18.02 -3.73 7.47
N LYS A 10 16.78 -3.73 6.97
CA LYS A 10 15.57 -3.83 7.80
C LYS A 10 14.45 -4.58 7.11
N VAL A 11 13.56 -5.13 7.92
CA VAL A 11 12.33 -5.78 7.50
C VAL A 11 11.16 -5.04 8.11
N ASN A 12 10.12 -4.76 7.32
CA ASN A 12 8.89 -4.12 7.79
C ASN A 12 7.69 -4.53 6.92
N HIS A 13 6.49 -4.02 7.24
CA HIS A 13 5.22 -4.34 6.58
C HIS A 13 4.93 -5.84 6.54
N LEU A 14 5.17 -6.53 7.67
CA LEU A 14 4.77 -7.93 7.81
C LEU A 14 3.25 -8.03 7.77
N MET A 15 2.71 -8.84 6.85
CA MET A 15 1.28 -9.10 6.75
C MET A 15 1.01 -10.56 6.38
N LEU A 16 0.14 -11.21 7.17
CA LEU A 16 -0.32 -12.58 6.88
C LEU A 16 -1.32 -12.57 5.73
N SER A 17 -1.31 -13.63 4.92
CA SER A 17 -2.41 -13.94 4.00
C SER A 17 -3.70 -14.20 4.78
N PRO A 18 -4.89 -14.01 4.17
CA PRO A 18 -6.17 -14.21 4.88
C PRO A 18 -6.31 -15.57 5.56
N ASN A 19 -5.79 -16.64 4.97
CA ASN A 19 -5.82 -17.99 5.56
C ASN A 19 -4.70 -18.26 6.59
N GLY A 20 -3.80 -17.29 6.83
CA GLY A 20 -2.69 -17.39 7.78
C GLY A 20 -1.57 -18.36 7.41
N LYS A 21 -1.56 -18.90 6.19
CA LYS A 21 -0.54 -19.89 5.78
C LYS A 21 0.72 -19.28 5.20
N ARG A 22 0.62 -18.07 4.67
CA ARG A 22 1.74 -17.32 4.12
C ARG A 22 1.81 -15.92 4.74
N PHE A 23 2.95 -15.28 4.61
CA PHE A 23 3.10 -13.85 4.89
C PHE A 23 3.84 -13.16 3.76
N MET A 24 3.68 -11.88 3.65
CA MET A 24 4.52 -11.00 2.87
C MET A 24 5.29 -10.06 3.77
N VAL A 25 6.40 -9.55 3.27
CA VAL A 25 7.28 -8.63 3.98
C VAL A 25 8.04 -7.76 3.00
N LEU A 26 8.29 -6.51 3.38
CA LEU A 26 9.22 -5.64 2.67
C LEU A 26 10.62 -5.78 3.29
N TYR A 27 11.53 -6.34 2.53
CA TYR A 27 12.95 -6.36 2.85
C TYR A 27 13.61 -5.14 2.23
N ARG A 28 14.17 -4.28 3.08
CA ARG A 28 14.78 -3.01 2.68
C ARG A 28 16.23 -2.96 3.07
N TRP A 29 17.06 -2.35 2.23
CA TRP A 29 18.43 -2.01 2.60
C TRP A 29 18.80 -0.64 2.06
N PHE A 30 19.75 -0.05 2.74
CA PHE A 30 20.28 1.27 2.43
C PHE A 30 21.77 1.10 2.13
N CYS A 31 22.19 1.58 0.96
CA CYS A 31 23.58 1.67 0.55
C CYS A 31 23.88 3.15 0.24
N GLY A 32 24.63 3.81 1.11
CA GLY A 32 24.80 5.24 1.06
C GLY A 32 23.45 5.97 1.14
N GLN A 33 23.13 6.77 0.13
CA GLN A 33 21.84 7.50 0.06
C GLN A 33 20.73 6.74 -0.69
N ARG A 34 21.03 5.57 -1.26
CA ARG A 34 20.04 4.78 -2.00
C ARG A 34 19.32 3.81 -1.08
N LYS A 35 18.01 3.77 -1.23
CA LYS A 35 17.13 2.78 -0.59
C LYS A 35 16.63 1.80 -1.65
N TYR A 36 16.76 0.53 -1.34
CA TYR A 36 16.22 -0.57 -2.14
C TYR A 36 15.14 -1.30 -1.34
N THR A 37 14.16 -1.85 -2.03
CA THR A 37 13.10 -2.63 -1.38
C THR A 37 12.73 -3.81 -2.25
N ARG A 38 12.62 -4.99 -1.65
CA ARG A 38 12.03 -6.20 -2.24
C ARG A 38 10.72 -6.53 -1.52
N LEU A 39 9.73 -6.97 -2.27
CA LEU A 39 8.56 -7.63 -1.74
C LEU A 39 8.82 -9.13 -1.76
N ILE A 40 8.77 -9.75 -0.59
CA ILE A 40 9.03 -11.17 -0.40
C ILE A 40 7.79 -11.81 0.19
N THR A 41 7.43 -12.99 -0.29
CA THR A 41 6.42 -13.86 0.33
C THR A 41 7.07 -15.12 0.85
N CYS A 42 6.47 -15.73 1.88
CA CYS A 42 7.01 -16.93 2.52
C CYS A 42 5.90 -17.70 3.23
N ASN A 43 6.04 -19.00 3.39
CA ASN A 43 5.19 -19.77 4.30
C ASN A 43 5.42 -19.33 5.75
N ILE A 44 4.40 -19.51 6.62
CA ILE A 44 4.48 -19.12 8.02
C ILE A 44 5.63 -19.81 8.80
N ASP A 45 6.07 -20.96 8.34
CA ASP A 45 7.19 -21.71 8.90
C ASP A 45 8.58 -21.32 8.33
N GLY A 46 8.62 -20.31 7.46
CA GLY A 46 9.85 -19.82 6.82
C GLY A 46 10.25 -20.58 5.56
N THR A 47 9.51 -21.59 5.14
CA THR A 47 9.77 -22.31 3.89
C THR A 47 9.16 -21.60 2.67
N ASP A 48 9.51 -22.04 1.46
CA ASP A 48 8.93 -21.59 0.20
C ASP A 48 8.95 -20.06 0.04
N MET A 49 10.13 -19.48 0.32
CA MET A 49 10.37 -18.05 0.13
C MET A 49 10.40 -17.70 -1.35
N TYR A 50 9.68 -16.64 -1.73
CA TYR A 50 9.61 -16.14 -3.09
C TYR A 50 9.82 -14.62 -3.14
N VAL A 51 10.68 -14.14 -4.04
CA VAL A 51 10.85 -12.71 -4.30
C VAL A 51 9.82 -12.31 -5.35
N LEU A 52 8.74 -11.67 -4.90
CA LEU A 52 7.61 -11.29 -5.76
C LEU A 52 7.91 -10.04 -6.57
N SER A 53 8.65 -9.08 -5.99
CA SER A 53 9.09 -7.87 -6.68
C SER A 53 10.50 -7.47 -6.26
N ASP A 54 11.36 -7.15 -7.24
CA ASP A 54 12.75 -6.74 -7.08
C ASP A 54 13.13 -5.59 -8.03
N ASP A 55 12.21 -4.66 -8.23
CA ASP A 55 12.39 -3.46 -9.06
C ASP A 55 12.82 -2.23 -8.24
N ASP A 56 13.51 -2.47 -7.11
CA ASP A 56 14.13 -1.50 -6.20
C ASP A 56 13.16 -0.65 -5.35
N MET A 57 11.89 -0.49 -5.74
CA MET A 57 10.95 0.33 -4.98
C MET A 57 9.60 -0.35 -4.86
N VAL A 58 9.30 -0.86 -3.66
CA VAL A 58 7.96 -1.22 -3.21
C VAL A 58 7.68 -0.44 -1.93
N SER A 59 6.53 0.20 -1.84
CA SER A 59 6.19 1.06 -0.70
C SER A 59 5.14 0.44 0.21
N HIS A 60 3.93 0.24 -0.29
CA HIS A 60 2.81 -0.30 0.47
C HIS A 60 2.16 -1.44 -0.31
N CYS A 61 1.70 -2.45 0.41
CA CYS A 61 1.11 -3.66 -0.18
C CYS A 61 -0.01 -4.20 0.71
N TYR A 62 -0.91 -4.98 0.11
CA TYR A 62 -2.01 -5.62 0.81
C TYR A 62 -2.40 -6.93 0.11
N TRP A 63 -2.74 -7.98 0.89
CA TRP A 63 -3.31 -9.21 0.34
C TRP A 63 -4.74 -8.96 -0.14
N LYS A 64 -5.01 -9.27 -1.41
CA LYS A 64 -6.38 -9.33 -1.95
C LYS A 64 -7.11 -10.58 -1.49
N ASN A 65 -6.40 -11.70 -1.56
CA ASN A 65 -6.82 -13.03 -1.17
C ASN A 65 -5.56 -13.86 -0.84
N ASP A 66 -5.68 -15.17 -0.74
CA ASP A 66 -4.55 -16.06 -0.40
C ASP A 66 -3.45 -16.17 -1.47
N GLU A 67 -3.69 -15.63 -2.67
CA GLU A 67 -2.80 -15.76 -3.82
C GLU A 67 -2.42 -14.45 -4.48
N GLU A 68 -3.20 -13.38 -4.27
CA GLU A 68 -2.99 -12.11 -4.97
C GLU A 68 -2.68 -10.96 -4.01
N ILE A 69 -1.78 -10.10 -4.43
CA ILE A 69 -1.27 -8.96 -3.67
C ILE A 69 -1.34 -7.71 -4.55
N ILE A 70 -1.94 -6.63 -4.04
CA ILE A 70 -1.80 -5.30 -4.62
C ILE A 70 -0.63 -4.58 -3.93
N ALA A 71 0.19 -3.87 -4.72
CA ALA A 71 1.27 -3.06 -4.17
C ALA A 71 1.42 -1.75 -4.95
N PHE A 72 1.79 -0.68 -4.24
CA PHE A 72 2.37 0.51 -4.87
C PHE A 72 3.87 0.28 -5.01
N GLU A 73 4.33 0.23 -6.26
CA GLU A 73 5.73 -0.02 -6.57
C GLU A 73 6.14 0.67 -7.87
N ARG A 74 7.44 0.61 -8.20
CA ARG A 74 7.95 0.99 -9.50
C ARG A 74 8.35 -0.27 -10.25
N LYS A 75 7.70 -0.52 -11.39
CA LYS A 75 8.14 -1.53 -12.35
C LYS A 75 9.07 -0.90 -13.38
N LYS A 76 10.14 -1.63 -13.76
CA LYS A 76 11.09 -1.17 -14.78
C LYS A 76 10.41 -0.82 -16.10
N ASP A 77 9.42 -1.61 -16.49
CA ASP A 77 8.68 -1.45 -17.75
C ASP A 77 7.31 -0.77 -17.60
N GLY A 78 6.89 -0.42 -16.36
CA GLY A 78 5.57 0.14 -16.06
C GLY A 78 5.59 1.47 -15.31
N GLY A 79 6.74 1.86 -14.74
CA GLY A 79 6.86 3.06 -13.91
C GLY A 79 6.26 2.93 -12.51
N PRO A 80 6.09 4.04 -11.78
CA PRO A 80 5.46 4.02 -10.46
C PRO A 80 3.94 3.90 -10.59
N GLY A 81 3.32 3.05 -9.76
CA GLY A 81 1.88 2.84 -9.76
C GLY A 81 1.43 1.68 -8.87
N TYR A 82 0.14 1.37 -8.96
CA TYR A 82 -0.42 0.20 -8.28
C TYR A 82 -0.40 -1.01 -9.20
N TYR A 83 0.11 -2.11 -8.70
CA TYR A 83 0.25 -3.36 -9.44
C TYR A 83 -0.41 -4.50 -8.68
N LEU A 84 -1.30 -5.23 -9.36
CA LEU A 84 -1.85 -6.49 -8.87
C LEU A 84 -0.97 -7.62 -9.36
N MET A 85 -0.48 -8.44 -8.44
CA MET A 85 0.44 -9.54 -8.69
C MET A 85 -0.12 -10.83 -8.09
N LYS A 86 0.12 -11.95 -8.76
CA LYS A 86 -0.14 -13.27 -8.21
C LYS A 86 1.13 -13.80 -7.53
N ASP A 87 1.00 -14.25 -6.28
CA ASP A 87 2.10 -14.85 -5.53
C ASP A 87 2.76 -16.00 -6.30
N LYS A 88 4.07 -16.13 -6.17
CA LYS A 88 4.91 -17.13 -6.85
C LYS A 88 4.88 -17.06 -8.39
N THR A 89 4.48 -15.92 -8.95
CA THR A 89 4.56 -15.67 -10.39
C THR A 89 5.27 -14.34 -10.68
N GLN A 90 5.71 -14.14 -11.93
CA GLN A 90 6.33 -12.88 -12.37
C GLN A 90 5.33 -11.95 -13.09
N GLY A 91 4.07 -12.41 -13.28
CA GLY A 91 3.05 -11.62 -13.94
C GLY A 91 2.50 -10.50 -13.05
N TRP A 92 2.18 -9.37 -13.65
CA TRP A 92 1.53 -8.25 -12.98
C TRP A 92 0.53 -7.55 -13.89
N THR A 93 -0.45 -6.88 -13.29
CA THR A 93 -1.40 -6.00 -13.96
C THR A 93 -1.27 -4.60 -13.38
N HIS A 94 -1.04 -3.59 -14.22
CA HIS A 94 -1.05 -2.20 -13.80
C HIS A 94 -2.50 -1.75 -13.63
N VAL A 95 -2.91 -1.49 -12.41
CA VAL A 95 -4.24 -0.97 -12.07
C VAL A 95 -4.15 0.54 -11.86
N TRP A 96 -5.19 1.26 -12.29
CA TRP A 96 -5.28 2.73 -12.21
C TRP A 96 -4.02 3.45 -12.74
N PRO A 97 -3.64 3.28 -14.02
CA PRO A 97 -2.36 3.76 -14.54
C PRO A 97 -2.18 5.28 -14.49
N GLN A 98 -3.25 6.06 -14.29
CA GLN A 98 -3.19 7.50 -14.04
C GLN A 98 -2.75 7.85 -12.61
N LEU A 99 -2.69 6.88 -11.68
CA LEU A 99 -2.26 7.10 -10.31
C LEU A 99 -0.78 6.79 -10.14
N SER A 100 0.02 7.82 -9.98
CA SER A 100 1.47 7.71 -9.73
C SER A 100 1.86 8.09 -8.29
N ASN A 101 0.88 8.38 -7.43
CA ASN A 101 1.10 8.74 -6.04
C ASN A 101 0.86 7.55 -5.12
N ASP A 102 1.80 7.35 -4.21
CA ASP A 102 1.77 6.31 -3.20
C ASP A 102 0.62 6.51 -2.19
N GLY A 103 0.13 5.40 -1.63
CA GLY A 103 -0.88 5.36 -0.58
C GLY A 103 -1.03 3.96 0.00
N HIS A 104 -1.87 3.83 1.02
CA HIS A 104 -2.06 2.62 1.80
C HIS A 104 -3.31 1.87 1.33
N PRO A 105 -3.18 0.84 0.47
CA PRO A 105 -4.32 0.08 -0.03
C PRO A 105 -4.88 -0.86 1.05
N SER A 106 -6.20 -1.10 1.02
CA SER A 106 -6.89 -2.10 1.83
C SER A 106 -8.13 -2.60 1.10
N TYR A 107 -8.32 -3.92 1.01
CA TYR A 107 -9.47 -4.53 0.34
C TYR A 107 -10.72 -4.52 1.19
N CYS A 108 -11.87 -4.31 0.54
CA CYS A 108 -13.18 -4.41 1.17
C CYS A 108 -13.48 -5.88 1.53
N PRO A 109 -13.83 -6.19 2.78
CA PRO A 109 -14.08 -7.58 3.20
C PRO A 109 -15.31 -8.21 2.56
N THR A 110 -16.22 -7.42 1.98
CA THR A 110 -17.44 -7.89 1.32
C THR A 110 -17.40 -7.78 -0.21
N ASN A 111 -16.33 -7.19 -0.77
CA ASN A 111 -16.13 -7.06 -2.21
C ASN A 111 -14.65 -7.16 -2.56
N ASN A 112 -14.20 -8.30 -3.00
CA ASN A 112 -12.80 -8.62 -3.27
C ASN A 112 -12.15 -7.81 -4.41
N ASN A 113 -12.89 -7.00 -5.14
CA ASN A 113 -12.34 -6.12 -6.17
C ASN A 113 -12.30 -4.66 -5.73
N LEU A 114 -12.97 -4.30 -4.62
CA LEU A 114 -13.02 -2.92 -4.15
C LEU A 114 -11.90 -2.64 -3.16
N VAL A 115 -11.10 -1.63 -3.47
CA VAL A 115 -9.96 -1.19 -2.66
C VAL A 115 -10.18 0.21 -2.18
N VAL A 116 -9.93 0.48 -0.91
CA VAL A 116 -9.73 1.83 -0.37
C VAL A 116 -8.24 2.11 -0.30
N PHE A 117 -7.85 3.33 -0.58
CA PHE A 117 -6.48 3.82 -0.42
C PHE A 117 -6.46 5.32 -0.13
N ASP A 118 -5.36 5.81 0.40
CA ASP A 118 -5.17 7.22 0.72
C ASP A 118 -4.12 7.87 -0.18
N THR A 119 -3.85 9.14 0.10
CA THR A 119 -2.72 9.87 -0.46
C THR A 119 -1.92 10.54 0.66
N TYR A 120 -0.64 10.75 0.42
CA TYR A 120 0.15 11.67 1.23
C TYR A 120 -0.32 13.11 1.06
N PRO A 121 0.03 14.03 2.00
CA PRO A 121 -0.32 15.43 1.86
C PRO A 121 0.22 16.03 0.56
N SER A 122 -0.65 16.62 -0.24
CA SER A 122 -0.30 17.37 -1.44
C SER A 122 0.45 18.66 -1.09
N ARG A 123 0.86 19.45 -2.08
CA ARG A 123 1.45 20.78 -1.86
C ARG A 123 0.50 21.73 -1.14
N SER A 124 -0.81 21.60 -1.36
CA SER A 124 -1.86 22.33 -0.63
C SER A 124 -2.22 21.70 0.70
N ARG A 125 -1.49 20.68 1.14
CA ARG A 125 -1.70 19.96 2.39
C ARG A 125 -3.03 19.21 2.47
N ILE A 126 -3.59 18.82 1.33
CA ILE A 126 -4.77 17.99 1.27
C ILE A 126 -4.36 16.52 1.10
N GLN A 127 -4.92 15.67 1.93
CA GLN A 127 -4.91 14.21 1.80
C GLN A 127 -6.28 13.73 1.37
N GLU A 128 -6.34 12.66 0.62
CA GLU A 128 -7.58 12.10 0.10
C GLU A 128 -7.75 10.64 0.52
N ILE A 129 -8.98 10.25 0.84
CA ILE A 129 -9.43 8.85 0.88
C ILE A 129 -10.10 8.56 -0.46
N LYS A 130 -9.66 7.52 -1.12
CA LYS A 130 -10.17 7.09 -2.43
C LYS A 130 -10.62 5.64 -2.39
N ILE A 131 -11.54 5.29 -3.28
CA ILE A 131 -11.87 3.90 -3.60
C ILE A 131 -11.72 3.66 -5.10
N GLY A 132 -11.44 2.42 -5.48
CA GLY A 132 -11.36 2.00 -6.88
C GLY A 132 -11.49 0.49 -7.01
N LEU A 133 -11.83 0.02 -8.21
CA LEU A 133 -11.88 -1.41 -8.54
C LEU A 133 -10.52 -1.87 -9.07
N ASP A 134 -9.97 -2.93 -8.54
CA ASP A 134 -8.63 -3.42 -8.90
C ASP A 134 -8.54 -4.14 -10.25
N ASN A 135 -9.66 -4.36 -10.91
CA ASN A 135 -9.73 -4.83 -12.30
C ASN A 135 -9.84 -3.68 -13.31
N ASP A 136 -9.76 -2.44 -12.84
CA ASP A 136 -9.81 -1.24 -13.66
C ASP A 136 -8.40 -0.86 -14.14
N THR A 137 -8.12 -1.20 -15.39
CA THR A 137 -6.86 -0.89 -16.07
C THR A 137 -6.87 0.46 -16.81
N VAL A 138 -7.99 1.20 -16.73
CA VAL A 138 -8.16 2.53 -17.34
C VAL A 138 -8.16 3.64 -16.29
N GLY A 139 -8.74 3.37 -15.11
CA GLY A 139 -8.78 4.28 -13.95
C GLY A 139 -10.10 5.01 -13.75
N ASP A 140 -11.15 4.65 -14.47
CA ASP A 140 -12.45 5.31 -14.42
C ASP A 140 -13.25 5.00 -13.15
N SER A 141 -12.91 3.91 -12.44
CA SER A 141 -13.57 3.51 -11.20
C SER A 141 -13.14 4.33 -9.98
N VAL A 142 -12.03 5.05 -10.06
CA VAL A 142 -11.44 5.74 -8.91
C VAL A 142 -12.29 6.94 -8.51
N LYS A 143 -12.76 6.93 -7.24
CA LYS A 143 -13.56 8.00 -6.65
C LYS A 143 -12.94 8.51 -5.36
N VAL A 144 -13.03 9.82 -5.13
CA VAL A 144 -12.66 10.45 -3.87
C VAL A 144 -13.86 10.42 -2.92
N LEU A 145 -13.66 9.83 -1.75
CA LEU A 145 -14.67 9.76 -0.69
C LEU A 145 -14.55 10.92 0.30
N ALA A 146 -13.33 11.30 0.64
CA ALA A 146 -13.07 12.36 1.61
C ALA A 146 -11.79 13.13 1.26
N ARG A 147 -11.78 14.43 1.60
CA ARG A 147 -10.61 15.29 1.57
C ARG A 147 -10.40 15.90 2.94
N VAL A 148 -9.20 15.81 3.47
CA VAL A 148 -8.85 16.33 4.78
C VAL A 148 -7.59 17.18 4.72
N PHE A 149 -7.57 18.26 5.50
CA PHE A 149 -6.41 19.14 5.61
C PHE A 149 -5.39 18.59 6.61
N SER A 150 -4.13 18.55 6.23
CA SER A 150 -3.00 18.13 7.07
C SER A 150 -2.14 19.35 7.40
N PRO A 151 -2.30 19.98 8.58
CA PRO A 151 -1.55 21.21 8.94
C PRO A 151 -0.05 21.02 8.88
N PHE A 152 0.69 22.07 8.45
CA PHE A 152 2.16 22.05 8.34
C PHE A 152 2.89 21.72 9.64
N LYS A 153 2.30 22.02 10.80
CA LYS A 153 2.89 21.68 12.10
C LYS A 153 3.04 20.16 12.32
N TYR A 154 2.31 19.35 11.54
CA TYR A 154 2.41 17.90 11.56
C TYR A 154 3.10 17.43 10.27
N ASP A 155 4.42 17.35 10.32
CA ASP A 155 5.23 16.87 9.21
C ASP A 155 6.36 15.98 9.74
N ASN A 156 7.08 15.31 8.86
CA ASN A 156 8.14 14.35 9.20
C ASN A 156 7.68 13.33 10.25
N ASP A 157 8.28 13.28 11.42
CA ASP A 157 8.01 12.30 12.47
C ASP A 157 6.62 12.45 13.12
N THR A 158 6.00 13.62 13.00
CA THR A 158 4.64 13.89 13.51
C THR A 158 3.56 13.77 12.46
N ARG A 159 3.91 13.47 11.20
CA ARG A 159 2.96 13.28 10.11
C ARG A 159 1.93 12.21 10.45
N CYS A 160 0.69 12.47 10.08
CA CYS A 160 -0.40 11.52 10.20
C CYS A 160 -0.82 11.06 8.81
N ASP A 161 -0.46 9.84 8.47
CA ASP A 161 -0.98 9.15 7.29
C ASP A 161 -2.38 8.62 7.62
N LEU A 162 -3.28 8.61 6.64
CA LEU A 162 -4.69 8.32 6.91
C LEU A 162 -4.95 6.84 7.18
N HIS A 163 -4.16 5.93 6.58
CA HIS A 163 -4.24 4.47 6.76
C HIS A 163 -5.69 3.95 6.78
N PRO A 164 -6.44 4.08 5.68
CA PRO A 164 -7.85 3.72 5.67
C PRO A 164 -8.07 2.21 5.86
N ARG A 165 -9.05 1.87 6.66
CA ARG A 165 -9.41 0.49 7.03
C ARG A 165 -10.90 0.27 6.92
N TRP A 166 -11.31 -0.80 6.28
CA TRP A 166 -12.71 -1.16 6.17
C TRP A 166 -13.31 -1.64 7.49
N ARG A 167 -14.55 -1.26 7.76
CA ARG A 167 -15.40 -1.98 8.69
C ARG A 167 -15.75 -3.35 8.11
N GLN A 168 -15.89 -4.37 8.95
CA GLN A 168 -16.08 -5.77 8.52
C GLN A 168 -17.32 -6.00 7.63
N ASP A 169 -18.33 -5.16 7.75
CA ASP A 169 -19.54 -5.21 6.90
C ASP A 169 -19.39 -4.50 5.55
N GLY A 170 -18.24 -3.89 5.27
CA GLY A 170 -17.96 -3.16 4.05
C GLY A 170 -18.69 -1.82 3.90
N LYS A 171 -19.40 -1.35 4.93
CA LYS A 171 -20.26 -0.15 4.86
C LYS A 171 -19.62 1.12 5.41
N ALA A 172 -18.42 1.03 5.92
CA ALA A 172 -17.69 2.20 6.40
C ALA A 172 -16.18 1.99 6.33
N ILE A 173 -15.48 3.10 6.27
CA ILE A 173 -14.01 3.17 6.32
C ILE A 173 -13.64 4.03 7.51
N CYS A 174 -12.78 3.53 8.40
CA CYS A 174 -12.15 4.34 9.42
C CYS A 174 -10.74 4.75 8.97
N PHE A 175 -10.32 5.94 9.38
CA PHE A 175 -9.00 6.48 9.04
C PHE A 175 -8.49 7.42 10.13
N ASP A 176 -7.16 7.52 10.22
CA ASP A 176 -6.51 8.47 11.10
C ASP A 176 -6.45 9.84 10.44
N SER A 177 -6.59 10.93 11.19
CA SER A 177 -6.37 12.27 10.68
C SER A 177 -6.07 13.29 11.78
N ILE A 178 -5.62 14.47 11.36
CA ILE A 178 -5.23 15.60 12.21
C ILE A 178 -5.91 16.91 11.81
N PHE A 179 -6.96 16.84 10.97
CA PHE A 179 -7.59 18.04 10.40
C PHE A 179 -8.25 18.95 11.44
N GLU A 180 -8.61 18.40 12.61
CA GLU A 180 -9.13 19.15 13.76
C GLU A 180 -8.03 19.69 14.69
N GLY A 181 -6.75 19.58 14.30
CA GLY A 181 -5.62 20.06 15.09
C GLY A 181 -5.09 19.10 16.15
N HIS A 182 -5.64 17.90 16.23
CA HIS A 182 -5.17 16.77 17.02
C HIS A 182 -5.35 15.47 16.24
N ARG A 183 -4.62 14.41 16.61
CA ARG A 183 -4.82 13.11 15.98
C ARG A 183 -6.12 12.50 16.50
N GLY A 184 -6.99 12.13 15.57
CA GLY A 184 -8.26 11.46 15.83
C GLY A 184 -8.48 10.30 14.87
N LEU A 185 -9.41 9.43 15.23
CA LEU A 185 -9.95 8.37 14.39
C LEU A 185 -11.31 8.81 13.85
N TYR A 186 -11.46 8.75 12.54
CA TYR A 186 -12.65 9.23 11.83
C TYR A 186 -13.28 8.11 11.01
N ILE A 187 -14.56 8.28 10.67
CA ILE A 187 -15.33 7.31 9.89
C ILE A 187 -16.01 8.04 8.73
N VAL A 188 -15.91 7.45 7.53
CA VAL A 188 -16.74 7.78 6.38
C VAL A 188 -17.62 6.58 6.04
N ASN A 189 -18.95 6.79 5.96
CA ASN A 189 -19.88 5.76 5.55
C ASN A 189 -19.86 5.63 4.02
N ILE A 190 -20.09 4.41 3.56
CA ILE A 190 -20.23 4.05 2.15
C ILE A 190 -21.71 3.72 1.94
N ASP A 191 -22.37 4.52 1.12
CA ASP A 191 -23.78 4.34 0.73
C ASP A 191 -23.91 3.35 -0.43
#